data_341bacdf1fab42e6b87bbbf6ef8af3f3
#
_entry.id   341bacdf1fab42e6b87bbbf6ef8af3f3
#
_cell.length_a   1.000
_cell.length_b   1.000
_cell.length_c   1.000
_cell.angle_alpha   90.00
_cell.angle_beta   90.00
_cell.angle_gamma   90.00
#
_symmetry.space_group_name_H-M   'P 1'
#
loop_
_entity.id
_entity.type
_entity.pdbx_description
1 polymer ?
#
loop_
_entity_poly.entity_id
_entity_poly.type
_entity_poly.pdbx_seq_one_letter_code
_entity_poly.pdbx_strand_id
1 'polypeptide(L)'
;DVAFGPRNLIEAIANGKKAARSIHEHLSARGAEAGVVLESRLEVEKLFTPTYRTIAGFEIEDRVAPPTIDVGRRTGIAEVETGYGEEEARRQAARCLVCHVQTVYDPEKCVLCSRCVDVCPEYCLALVPFEDLELPDEERELLEERAEGNGLPLSAMVKDDDRCIRCGLCAVRCPTDAMTMERFTITERLVPKSSEVTR
;
A
#
# COMPACT_ATOMS: atom_id res chain seq x y z
N ASP A 1 -20.98 8.59 -8.39
CA ASP A 1 -21.79 7.61 -9.15
C ASP A 1 -22.29 8.15 -10.49
N VAL A 2 -22.53 9.46 -10.60
CA VAL A 2 -23.14 10.07 -11.82
C VAL A 2 -22.24 9.93 -13.06
N ALA A 3 -20.92 10.07 -12.90
CA ALA A 3 -19.99 10.04 -14.03
C ALA A 3 -19.38 8.66 -14.28
N PHE A 4 -19.17 7.85 -13.24
CA PHE A 4 -18.38 6.63 -13.31
C PHE A 4 -19.10 5.38 -12.79
N GLY A 5 -20.38 5.50 -12.46
CA GLY A 5 -21.18 4.44 -11.83
C GLY A 5 -20.85 4.21 -10.35
N PRO A 6 -21.50 3.25 -9.70
CA PRO A 6 -21.23 2.93 -8.30
C PRO A 6 -19.79 2.55 -8.05
N ARG A 7 -19.14 3.19 -7.10
CA ARG A 7 -17.74 3.01 -6.73
C ARG A 7 -17.56 2.93 -5.23
N ASN A 8 -16.46 2.31 -4.80
CA ASN A 8 -16.07 2.32 -3.39
C ASN A 8 -15.60 3.73 -2.96
N LEU A 9 -15.51 3.95 -1.66
CA LEU A 9 -15.16 5.26 -1.08
C LEU A 9 -13.79 5.77 -1.57
N ILE A 10 -12.81 4.89 -1.71
CA ILE A 10 -11.44 5.24 -2.16
C ILE A 10 -11.46 5.72 -3.61
N GLU A 11 -12.18 5.01 -4.48
CA GLU A 11 -12.33 5.41 -5.89
C GLU A 11 -13.11 6.72 -6.02
N ALA A 12 -14.13 6.95 -5.20
CA ALA A 12 -14.88 8.20 -5.17
C ALA A 12 -13.98 9.39 -4.80
N ILE A 13 -13.12 9.23 -3.79
CA ILE A 13 -12.12 10.24 -3.39
C ILE A 13 -11.11 10.48 -4.52
N ALA A 14 -10.58 9.41 -5.13
CA ALA A 14 -9.63 9.53 -6.25
C ALA A 14 -10.24 10.26 -7.45
N ASN A 15 -11.47 9.97 -7.79
CA ASN A 15 -12.21 10.65 -8.87
C ASN A 15 -12.48 12.11 -8.54
N GLY A 16 -12.82 12.43 -7.29
CA GLY A 16 -12.95 13.81 -6.81
C GLY A 16 -11.65 14.60 -6.96
N LYS A 17 -10.52 14.03 -6.58
CA LYS A 17 -9.18 14.64 -6.78
C LYS A 17 -8.85 14.86 -8.25
N LYS A 18 -9.16 13.90 -9.14
CA LYS A 18 -8.97 14.04 -10.60
C LYS A 18 -9.82 15.18 -11.16
N ALA A 19 -11.10 15.24 -10.79
CA ALA A 19 -12.00 16.31 -11.23
C ALA A 19 -11.52 17.69 -10.76
N ALA A 20 -11.14 17.83 -9.51
CA ALA A 20 -10.61 19.09 -8.97
C ALA A 20 -9.35 19.55 -9.71
N ARG A 21 -8.43 18.64 -10.02
CA ARG A 21 -7.23 18.93 -10.81
C ARG A 21 -7.58 19.39 -12.23
N SER A 22 -8.45 18.67 -12.93
CA SER A 22 -8.89 19.02 -14.28
C SER A 22 -9.60 20.38 -14.35
N ILE A 23 -10.46 20.68 -13.37
CA ILE A 23 -11.13 21.99 -13.25
C ILE A 23 -10.08 23.09 -13.03
N HIS A 24 -9.13 22.86 -12.14
CA HIS A 24 -8.06 23.81 -11.87
C HIS A 24 -7.21 24.11 -13.11
N GLU A 25 -6.79 23.06 -13.84
CA GLU A 25 -6.03 23.19 -15.09
C GLU A 25 -6.81 23.98 -16.13
N HIS A 26 -8.11 23.69 -16.29
CA HIS A 26 -8.98 24.38 -17.24
C HIS A 26 -9.14 25.87 -16.91
N LEU A 27 -9.34 26.21 -15.65
CA LEU A 27 -9.48 27.59 -15.20
C LEU A 27 -8.15 28.37 -15.31
N SER A 28 -7.03 27.74 -14.98
CA SER A 28 -5.70 28.33 -15.09
C SER A 28 -5.31 28.60 -16.54
N ALA A 29 -5.70 27.75 -17.48
CA ALA A 29 -5.47 27.96 -18.92
C ALA A 29 -6.26 29.13 -19.50
N ARG A 30 -7.33 29.58 -18.85
CA ARG A 30 -8.19 30.71 -19.26
C ARG A 30 -7.77 32.07 -18.73
N GLY A 31 -6.57 32.18 -18.12
CA GLY A 31 -6.01 33.48 -17.71
C GLY A 31 -6.42 33.92 -16.30
N ALA A 32 -6.88 32.98 -15.44
CA ALA A 32 -6.93 33.23 -14.01
C ALA A 32 -5.49 33.42 -13.50
N GLU A 33 -5.21 34.60 -12.95
CA GLU A 33 -3.90 34.96 -12.43
C GLU A 33 -3.38 33.92 -11.44
N ALA A 34 -2.08 33.64 -11.54
CA ALA A 34 -1.32 32.78 -10.65
C ALA A 34 -1.92 31.36 -10.45
N GLY A 35 -1.75 30.52 -11.45
CA GLY A 35 -2.09 29.11 -11.33
C GLY A 35 -1.44 28.48 -10.07
N VAL A 36 -2.21 27.67 -9.37
CA VAL A 36 -1.72 26.85 -8.27
C VAL A 36 -1.45 25.45 -8.81
N VAL A 37 -0.35 24.85 -8.43
CA VAL A 37 0.01 23.48 -8.80
C VAL A 37 -0.09 22.61 -7.56
N LEU A 38 -0.64 21.41 -7.70
CA LEU A 38 -0.56 20.40 -6.66
C LEU A 38 0.83 19.77 -6.69
N GLU A 39 1.62 20.07 -5.67
CA GLU A 39 2.90 19.40 -5.43
C GLU A 39 2.65 18.18 -4.55
N SER A 40 2.99 16.99 -5.06
CA SER A 40 2.93 15.75 -4.30
C SER A 40 4.36 15.28 -4.03
N ARG A 41 4.68 15.05 -2.76
CA ARG A 41 5.99 14.56 -2.34
C ARG A 41 5.81 13.22 -1.65
N LEU A 42 6.48 12.20 -2.17
CA LEU A 42 6.64 10.90 -1.55
C LEU A 42 7.95 10.89 -0.76
N GLU A 43 7.84 10.63 0.51
CA GLU A 43 8.99 10.39 1.39
C GLU A 43 8.99 8.93 1.79
N VAL A 44 10.16 8.28 1.65
CA VAL A 44 10.38 6.89 2.03
C VAL A 44 11.42 6.87 3.14
N GLU A 45 11.06 6.29 4.27
CA GLU A 45 11.94 6.15 5.44
C GLU A 45 12.17 4.66 5.72
N LYS A 46 13.42 4.22 5.67
CA LYS A 46 13.80 2.87 6.10
C LYS A 46 13.75 2.80 7.63
N LEU A 47 12.92 1.90 8.15
CA LEU A 47 12.77 1.72 9.58
C LEU A 47 13.90 0.82 10.13
N PHE A 48 14.35 1.13 11.34
CA PHE A 48 15.31 0.29 12.04
C PHE A 48 14.62 -0.99 12.53
N THR A 49 14.73 -2.04 11.76
CA THR A 49 14.02 -3.31 11.91
C THR A 49 14.09 -3.94 13.31
N PRO A 50 15.24 -3.94 14.03
CA PRO A 50 15.31 -4.51 15.38
C PRO A 50 14.40 -3.84 16.40
N THR A 51 14.03 -2.57 16.19
CA THR A 51 13.11 -1.82 17.08
C THR A 51 11.69 -1.73 16.52
N TYR A 52 11.48 -2.15 15.28
CA TYR A 52 10.14 -2.20 14.71
C TYR A 52 9.27 -3.21 15.45
N ARG A 53 8.05 -2.80 15.77
CA ARG A 53 7.02 -3.66 16.36
C ARG A 53 5.70 -3.38 15.66
N THR A 54 4.98 -4.42 15.33
CA THR A 54 3.57 -4.30 14.96
C THR A 54 2.77 -3.81 16.15
N ILE A 55 1.66 -3.15 15.89
CA ILE A 55 0.71 -2.78 16.95
C ILE A 55 0.13 -4.09 17.50
N ALA A 56 0.37 -4.34 18.79
CA ALA A 56 -0.25 -5.47 19.48
C ALA A 56 -1.77 -5.29 19.53
N GLY A 57 -2.52 -6.34 19.24
CA GLY A 57 -3.98 -6.31 19.29
C GLY A 57 -4.68 -6.66 17.98
N PHE A 58 -3.99 -6.58 16.83
CA PHE A 58 -4.59 -6.96 15.55
C PHE A 58 -5.13 -8.40 15.55
N GLU A 59 -4.41 -9.32 16.16
CA GLU A 59 -4.74 -10.75 16.24
C GLU A 59 -5.69 -11.10 17.38
N ILE A 60 -5.86 -10.20 18.36
CA ILE A 60 -6.60 -10.44 19.59
C ILE A 60 -8.01 -9.83 19.55
N GLU A 61 -8.18 -8.74 18.84
CA GLU A 61 -9.44 -8.01 18.79
C GLU A 61 -10.27 -8.42 17.56
N ASP A 62 -11.42 -9.00 17.79
CA ASP A 62 -12.39 -9.29 16.72
C ASP A 62 -13.03 -8.01 16.17
N ARG A 63 -13.43 -8.09 14.90
CA ARG A 63 -14.20 -7.01 14.30
C ARG A 63 -15.59 -6.95 14.91
N VAL A 64 -15.92 -5.81 15.50
CA VAL A 64 -17.26 -5.49 15.96
C VAL A 64 -17.98 -4.67 14.89
N ALA A 65 -19.21 -5.05 14.53
CA ALA A 65 -20.01 -4.26 13.61
C ALA A 65 -20.43 -2.94 14.28
N PRO A 66 -20.49 -1.81 13.55
CA PRO A 66 -21.02 -0.56 14.09
C PRO A 66 -22.45 -0.77 14.65
N PRO A 67 -22.77 -0.18 15.80
CA PRO A 67 -24.14 -0.26 16.32
C PRO A 67 -25.10 0.43 15.36
N THR A 68 -26.28 -0.16 15.23
CA THR A 68 -27.33 0.34 14.35
C THR A 68 -28.59 0.65 15.15
N ILE A 69 -29.40 1.60 14.67
CA ILE A 69 -30.72 1.86 15.26
C ILE A 69 -31.66 0.71 14.94
N ASP A 70 -32.67 0.53 15.81
CA ASP A 70 -33.73 -0.45 15.62
C ASP A 70 -34.44 -0.29 14.26
N VAL A 71 -34.83 -1.41 13.65
CA VAL A 71 -35.47 -1.46 12.33
C VAL A 71 -36.69 -0.53 12.24
N GLY A 72 -37.52 -0.49 13.29
CA GLY A 72 -38.70 0.35 13.35
C GLY A 72 -38.40 1.85 13.36
N ARG A 73 -37.17 2.24 13.66
CA ARG A 73 -36.70 3.63 13.68
C ARG A 73 -35.98 4.06 12.40
N ARG A 74 -35.76 3.15 11.44
CA ARG A 74 -35.08 3.40 10.15
C ARG A 74 -36.04 4.05 9.16
N THR A 75 -36.43 5.30 9.43
CA THR A 75 -37.38 6.05 8.59
C THR A 75 -36.75 7.34 8.07
N GLY A 76 -37.09 7.70 6.84
CA GLY A 76 -36.65 8.95 6.23
C GLY A 76 -35.16 9.08 6.12
N ILE A 77 -34.60 10.15 6.67
CA ILE A 77 -33.16 10.50 6.66
C ILE A 77 -32.41 10.07 7.94
N ALA A 78 -32.99 9.15 8.73
CA ALA A 78 -32.39 8.70 9.97
C ALA A 78 -31.02 7.99 9.67
N GLU A 79 -29.99 8.39 10.42
CA GLU A 79 -28.70 7.69 10.38
C GLU A 79 -28.89 6.28 10.98
N VAL A 80 -28.62 5.26 10.18
CA VAL A 80 -28.85 3.87 10.57
C VAL A 80 -27.69 3.33 11.40
N GLU A 81 -26.45 3.60 11.01
CA GLU A 81 -25.25 3.25 11.78
C GLU A 81 -24.89 4.42 12.68
N THR A 82 -24.90 4.21 14.00
CA THR A 82 -24.69 5.27 14.98
C THR A 82 -23.22 5.46 15.38
N GLY A 83 -22.34 4.68 14.77
CA GLY A 83 -20.91 4.70 15.08
C GLY A 83 -20.58 4.03 16.42
N TYR A 84 -19.28 3.91 16.71
CA TYR A 84 -18.79 3.37 17.97
C TYR A 84 -18.74 4.42 19.07
N GLY A 85 -18.92 4.00 20.31
CA GLY A 85 -18.50 4.80 21.46
C GLY A 85 -16.96 4.89 21.50
N GLU A 86 -16.44 5.86 22.27
CA GLU A 86 -14.99 6.15 22.29
C GLU A 86 -14.11 4.92 22.66
N GLU A 87 -14.54 4.15 23.65
CA GLU A 87 -13.80 2.96 24.09
C GLU A 87 -13.76 1.90 22.99
N GLU A 88 -14.91 1.58 22.39
CA GLU A 88 -14.97 0.61 21.29
C GLU A 88 -14.22 1.10 20.04
N ALA A 89 -14.32 2.38 19.73
CA ALA A 89 -13.55 2.98 18.63
C ALA A 89 -12.04 2.80 18.83
N ARG A 90 -11.54 2.99 20.06
CA ARG A 90 -10.12 2.75 20.39
C ARG A 90 -9.73 1.27 20.24
N ARG A 91 -10.58 0.36 20.69
CA ARG A 91 -10.36 -1.09 20.52
C ARG A 91 -10.32 -1.47 19.05
N GLN A 92 -11.30 -1.00 18.25
CA GLN A 92 -11.33 -1.29 16.81
C GLN A 92 -10.16 -0.62 16.06
N ALA A 93 -9.69 0.54 16.50
CA ALA A 93 -8.49 1.19 15.95
C ALA A 93 -7.20 0.39 16.23
N ALA A 94 -7.14 -0.39 17.31
CA ALA A 94 -6.00 -1.25 17.62
C ALA A 94 -5.80 -2.39 16.59
N ARG A 95 -6.81 -2.68 15.76
CA ARG A 95 -6.74 -3.62 14.65
C ARG A 95 -5.99 -3.07 13.42
N CYS A 96 -5.37 -1.92 13.54
CA CYS A 96 -4.68 -1.25 12.45
C CYS A 96 -3.46 -2.04 11.97
N LEU A 97 -3.39 -2.38 10.68
CA LEU A 97 -2.26 -3.06 10.04
C LEU A 97 -1.09 -2.12 9.70
N VAL A 98 -1.20 -0.83 10.03
CA VAL A 98 -0.15 0.17 9.72
C VAL A 98 0.24 0.14 8.24
N CYS A 99 -0.73 0.20 7.33
CA CYS A 99 -0.54 -0.01 5.89
C CYS A 99 0.41 0.99 5.20
N HIS A 100 0.77 2.09 5.86
CA HIS A 100 1.80 3.02 5.39
C HIS A 100 3.24 2.53 5.66
N VAL A 101 3.38 1.40 6.38
CA VAL A 101 4.65 0.67 6.55
C VAL A 101 4.56 -0.60 5.72
N GLN A 102 5.54 -0.81 4.86
CA GLN A 102 5.58 -1.95 3.95
C GLN A 102 6.88 -2.74 4.14
N THR A 103 6.80 -4.02 3.84
CA THR A 103 7.99 -4.85 3.65
C THR A 103 8.45 -4.69 2.21
N VAL A 104 9.64 -4.15 2.02
CA VAL A 104 10.23 -3.91 0.70
C VAL A 104 11.28 -4.98 0.42
N TYR A 105 11.26 -5.51 -0.80
CA TYR A 105 12.20 -6.52 -1.27
C TYR A 105 13.14 -5.94 -2.33
N ASP A 106 14.44 -6.10 -2.11
CA ASP A 106 15.51 -5.73 -3.03
C ASP A 106 16.14 -7.01 -3.62
N PRO A 107 15.82 -7.36 -4.89
CA PRO A 107 16.30 -8.58 -5.50
C PRO A 107 17.82 -8.59 -5.71
N GLU A 108 18.47 -7.43 -5.85
CA GLU A 108 19.91 -7.34 -6.07
C GLU A 108 20.72 -7.76 -4.84
N LYS A 109 20.15 -7.64 -3.65
CA LYS A 109 20.76 -8.05 -2.40
C LYS A 109 20.39 -9.46 -1.97
N CYS A 110 19.40 -10.06 -2.62
CA CYS A 110 18.89 -11.36 -2.21
C CYS A 110 19.86 -12.49 -2.60
N VAL A 111 20.18 -13.33 -1.62
CA VAL A 111 21.00 -14.54 -1.82
C VAL A 111 20.16 -15.82 -1.79
N LEU A 112 18.86 -15.71 -1.93
CA LEU A 112 17.89 -16.82 -2.01
C LEU A 112 18.01 -17.84 -0.85
N CYS A 113 18.34 -17.35 0.35
CA CYS A 113 18.58 -18.21 1.53
C CYS A 113 17.31 -18.74 2.22
N SER A 114 16.12 -18.37 1.76
CA SER A 114 14.78 -18.75 2.26
C SER A 114 14.46 -18.40 3.72
N ARG A 115 15.33 -17.73 4.47
CA ARG A 115 15.08 -17.41 5.89
C ARG A 115 13.83 -16.53 6.12
N CYS A 116 13.47 -15.70 5.15
CA CYS A 116 12.25 -14.89 5.20
C CYS A 116 10.99 -15.75 4.99
N VAL A 117 11.09 -16.81 4.20
CA VAL A 117 10.00 -17.78 3.99
C VAL A 117 9.74 -18.54 5.29
N ASP A 118 10.80 -19.06 5.93
CA ASP A 118 10.70 -19.89 7.13
C ASP A 118 10.05 -19.18 8.33
N VAL A 119 10.21 -17.85 8.42
CA VAL A 119 9.71 -17.09 9.59
C VAL A 119 8.37 -16.41 9.33
N CYS A 120 7.83 -16.50 8.13
CA CYS A 120 6.59 -15.82 7.79
C CYS A 120 5.38 -16.54 8.41
N PRO A 121 4.66 -15.96 9.37
CA PRO A 121 3.53 -16.60 10.00
C PRO A 121 2.33 -16.76 9.07
N GLU A 122 2.24 -15.90 8.04
CA GLU A 122 1.15 -15.88 7.07
C GLU A 122 1.48 -16.64 5.79
N TYR A 123 2.67 -17.23 5.69
CA TYR A 123 3.13 -17.94 4.48
C TYR A 123 2.96 -17.12 3.19
N CYS A 124 3.16 -15.81 3.29
CA CYS A 124 3.02 -14.90 2.16
C CYS A 124 4.28 -14.74 1.32
N LEU A 125 5.38 -15.45 1.68
CA LEU A 125 6.64 -15.47 0.97
C LEU A 125 6.91 -16.89 0.49
N ALA A 126 7.34 -17.01 -0.77
CA ALA A 126 7.72 -18.29 -1.36
C ALA A 126 8.95 -18.13 -2.26
N LEU A 127 9.84 -19.14 -2.23
CA LEU A 127 10.86 -19.29 -3.25
C LEU A 127 10.31 -20.27 -4.30
N VAL A 128 10.12 -19.79 -5.52
CA VAL A 128 9.45 -20.52 -6.60
C VAL A 128 10.43 -20.79 -7.71
N PRO A 129 10.48 -22.01 -8.27
CA PRO A 129 11.22 -22.27 -9.50
C PRO A 129 10.71 -21.38 -10.64
N PHE A 130 11.61 -20.99 -11.53
CA PHE A 130 11.28 -20.09 -12.63
C PHE A 130 10.21 -20.69 -13.58
N GLU A 131 10.23 -21.98 -13.77
CA GLU A 131 9.28 -22.74 -14.59
C GLU A 131 7.82 -22.65 -14.10
N ASP A 132 7.64 -22.42 -12.79
CA ASP A 132 6.33 -22.30 -12.15
C ASP A 132 5.76 -20.87 -12.19
N LEU A 133 6.51 -19.91 -12.75
CA LEU A 133 6.06 -18.53 -12.88
C LEU A 133 5.24 -18.31 -14.14
N GLU A 134 4.05 -17.73 -13.99
CA GLU A 134 3.27 -17.21 -15.09
C GLU A 134 3.78 -15.83 -15.48
N LEU A 135 4.60 -15.75 -16.52
CA LEU A 135 5.18 -14.52 -17.05
C LEU A 135 4.73 -14.30 -18.49
N PRO A 136 4.61 -13.03 -18.93
CA PRO A 136 4.50 -12.72 -20.35
C PRO A 136 5.69 -13.29 -21.14
N ASP A 137 5.44 -13.73 -22.37
CA ASP A 137 6.45 -14.39 -23.20
C ASP A 137 7.73 -13.54 -23.36
N GLU A 138 7.58 -12.23 -23.57
CA GLU A 138 8.71 -11.28 -23.72
C GLU A 138 9.59 -11.21 -22.46
N GLU A 139 8.98 -11.25 -21.26
CA GLU A 139 9.71 -11.22 -19.99
C GLU A 139 10.38 -12.57 -19.73
N ARG A 140 9.72 -13.67 -20.09
CA ARG A 140 10.26 -15.02 -19.98
C ARG A 140 11.54 -15.17 -20.82
N GLU A 141 11.49 -14.81 -22.10
CA GLU A 141 12.63 -14.87 -23.01
C GLU A 141 13.82 -14.05 -22.51
N LEU A 142 13.57 -12.83 -22.01
CA LEU A 142 14.60 -11.97 -21.47
C LEU A 142 15.30 -12.57 -20.23
N LEU A 143 14.53 -13.24 -19.38
CA LEU A 143 15.09 -13.88 -18.18
C LEU A 143 15.82 -15.17 -18.52
N GLU A 144 15.35 -15.95 -19.48
CA GLU A 144 16.02 -17.16 -20.00
C GLU A 144 17.38 -16.82 -20.62
N GLU A 145 17.44 -15.80 -21.47
CA GLU A 145 18.72 -15.32 -22.03
C GLU A 145 19.75 -14.93 -20.96
N ARG A 146 19.29 -14.29 -19.89
CA ARG A 146 20.16 -13.94 -18.76
C ARG A 146 20.61 -15.16 -17.95
N ALA A 147 19.79 -16.19 -17.91
CA ALA A 147 20.09 -17.43 -17.18
C ALA A 147 21.08 -18.32 -17.88
N GLU A 148 20.99 -18.44 -19.20
CA GLU A 148 21.89 -19.31 -20.01
C GLU A 148 23.37 -18.98 -19.77
N GLY A 149 23.69 -17.73 -19.46
CA GLY A 149 25.05 -17.31 -19.12
C GLY A 149 25.58 -17.81 -17.78
N ASN A 150 24.72 -18.24 -16.86
CA ASN A 150 25.10 -18.57 -15.47
C ASN A 150 25.02 -20.08 -15.13
N GLY A 151 24.35 -20.89 -15.96
CA GLY A 151 24.25 -22.36 -15.78
C GLY A 151 23.59 -22.83 -14.49
N LEU A 152 22.86 -21.96 -13.78
CA LEU A 152 22.16 -22.27 -12.53
C LEU A 152 20.65 -22.26 -12.74
N PRO A 153 19.90 -23.12 -12.02
CA PRO A 153 18.46 -23.07 -12.06
C PRO A 153 17.98 -21.71 -11.53
N LEU A 154 17.07 -21.09 -12.27
CA LEU A 154 16.46 -19.85 -11.87
C LEU A 154 15.38 -20.09 -10.81
N SER A 155 15.34 -19.22 -9.83
CA SER A 155 14.28 -19.19 -8.83
C SER A 155 13.94 -17.73 -8.50
N ALA A 156 12.69 -17.48 -8.19
CA ALA A 156 12.21 -16.16 -7.80
C ALA A 156 11.67 -16.17 -6.37
N MET A 157 11.95 -15.11 -5.64
CA MET A 157 11.25 -14.82 -4.38
C MET A 157 9.95 -14.09 -4.70
N VAL A 158 8.84 -14.72 -4.37
CA VAL A 158 7.48 -14.17 -4.57
C VAL A 158 6.89 -13.76 -3.24
N LYS A 159 6.19 -12.64 -3.22
CA LYS A 159 5.50 -12.12 -2.05
C LYS A 159 4.04 -11.84 -2.37
N ASP A 160 3.14 -12.38 -1.56
CA ASP A 160 1.72 -12.05 -1.57
C ASP A 160 1.47 -10.90 -0.58
N ASP A 161 1.27 -9.69 -1.10
CA ASP A 161 1.07 -8.49 -0.30
C ASP A 161 -0.29 -8.45 0.40
N ASP A 162 -1.30 -9.16 -0.12
CA ASP A 162 -2.65 -9.21 0.46
C ASP A 162 -2.67 -10.03 1.76
N ARG A 163 -1.78 -11.01 1.86
CA ARG A 163 -1.62 -11.83 3.06
C ARG A 163 -0.64 -11.24 4.08
N CYS A 164 0.18 -10.28 3.68
CA CYS A 164 1.23 -9.73 4.52
C CYS A 164 0.67 -8.89 5.66
N ILE A 165 0.88 -9.30 6.91
CA ILE A 165 0.51 -8.55 8.12
C ILE A 165 1.56 -7.53 8.58
N ARG A 166 2.62 -7.35 7.82
CA ARG A 166 3.69 -6.35 8.07
C ARG A 166 4.40 -6.52 9.42
N CYS A 167 4.55 -7.75 9.90
CA CYS A 167 5.16 -8.05 11.19
C CYS A 167 6.68 -7.78 11.25
N GLY A 168 7.35 -7.66 10.11
CA GLY A 168 8.78 -7.35 10.03
C GLY A 168 9.73 -8.53 10.29
N LEU A 169 9.23 -9.73 10.60
CA LEU A 169 10.08 -10.89 10.92
C LEU A 169 11.02 -11.26 9.78
N CYS A 170 10.54 -11.19 8.52
CA CYS A 170 11.35 -11.44 7.34
C CYS A 170 12.54 -10.46 7.23
N ALA A 171 12.33 -9.18 7.54
CA ALA A 171 13.38 -8.17 7.54
C ALA A 171 14.39 -8.39 8.68
N VAL A 172 13.92 -8.75 9.89
CA VAL A 172 14.81 -9.10 11.02
C VAL A 172 15.70 -10.30 10.69
N ARG A 173 15.20 -11.26 9.92
CA ARG A 173 15.91 -12.51 9.60
C ARG A 173 16.75 -12.44 8.33
N CYS A 174 16.62 -11.37 7.55
CA CYS A 174 17.36 -11.20 6.31
C CYS A 174 18.86 -10.92 6.60
N PRO A 175 19.80 -11.75 6.14
CA PRO A 175 21.22 -11.57 6.42
C PRO A 175 21.88 -10.49 5.55
N THR A 176 21.21 -10.08 4.46
CA THR A 176 21.77 -9.16 3.45
C THR A 176 20.99 -7.85 3.33
N ASP A 177 20.03 -7.62 4.23
CA ASP A 177 19.11 -6.47 4.14
C ASP A 177 18.35 -6.40 2.80
N ALA A 178 18.15 -7.53 2.14
CA ALA A 178 17.30 -7.63 0.95
C ALA A 178 15.82 -7.44 1.28
N MET A 179 15.42 -7.76 2.51
CA MET A 179 14.08 -7.48 3.05
C MET A 179 14.19 -6.36 4.06
N THR A 180 13.47 -5.27 3.87
CA THR A 180 13.46 -4.10 4.75
C THR A 180 12.03 -3.71 5.12
N MET A 181 11.89 -2.93 6.19
CA MET A 181 10.62 -2.28 6.54
C MET A 181 10.75 -0.80 6.21
N GLU A 182 9.83 -0.27 5.42
CA GLU A 182 9.86 1.11 4.98
C GLU A 182 8.52 1.79 5.23
N ARG A 183 8.59 3.05 5.67
CA ARG A 183 7.43 3.91 5.87
C ARG A 183 7.30 4.84 4.67
N PHE A 184 6.09 4.93 4.13
CA PHE A 184 5.74 5.80 3.03
C PHE A 184 4.87 6.95 3.53
N THR A 185 5.31 8.17 3.32
CA THR A 185 4.54 9.37 3.65
C THR A 185 4.33 10.20 2.39
N ILE A 186 3.06 10.45 2.06
CA ILE A 186 2.69 11.29 0.92
C ILE A 186 2.19 12.62 1.48
N THR A 187 2.88 13.71 1.12
CA THR A 187 2.46 15.07 1.42
C THR A 187 1.99 15.74 0.15
N GLU A 188 0.78 16.26 0.16
CA GLU A 188 0.21 17.02 -0.96
C GLU A 188 -0.03 18.46 -0.50
N ARG A 189 0.44 19.43 -1.26
CA ARG A 189 0.20 20.85 -1.01
C ARG A 189 -0.02 21.63 -2.29
N LEU A 190 -0.85 22.65 -2.20
CA LEU A 190 -1.04 23.59 -3.29
C LEU A 190 0.08 24.66 -3.20
N VAL A 191 0.85 24.80 -4.26
CA VAL A 191 1.92 25.79 -4.37
C VAL A 191 1.64 26.74 -5.54
N PRO A 192 1.99 28.04 -5.43
CA PRO A 192 1.91 28.95 -6.56
C PRO A 192 2.75 28.41 -7.72
N LYS A 193 2.23 28.50 -8.95
CA LYS A 193 3.00 28.18 -10.15
C LYS A 193 4.12 29.19 -10.29
N SER A 194 5.35 28.82 -9.93
CA SER A 194 6.51 29.67 -10.22
C SER A 194 6.71 29.74 -11.73
N SER A 195 7.07 30.91 -12.24
CA SER A 195 7.32 31.16 -13.67
C SER A 195 8.59 30.46 -14.20
N GLU A 196 9.25 29.64 -13.37
CA GLU A 196 10.48 28.93 -13.70
C GLU A 196 10.31 27.43 -13.43
N VAL A 197 9.67 26.71 -14.38
CA VAL A 197 10.01 25.31 -14.64
C VAL A 197 10.51 25.25 -16.07
N THR A 198 11.74 25.69 -16.25
CA THR A 198 12.52 25.37 -17.44
C THR A 198 13.13 23.99 -17.24
N ARG A 199 12.57 22.99 -17.95
CA ARG A 199 13.10 21.69 -18.40
C ARG A 199 13.90 20.85 -17.42
#